data_528bfc443e34f128c108da13a2a565f9
#
_entry.id   528bfc443e34f128c108da13a2a565f9
#
_cell.length_a   1.000
_cell.length_b   1.000
_cell.length_c   1.000
_cell.angle_alpha   90.00
_cell.angle_beta   90.00
_cell.angle_gamma   90.00
#
_symmetry.space_group_name_H-M   'P 1'
#
loop_
_entity.id
_entity.type
_entity.pdbx_description
1 polymer ?
#
loop_
_entity_poly.entity_id
_entity_poly.type
_entity_poly.pdbx_seq_one_letter_code
_entity_poly.pdbx_strand_id
1 'polypeptide(L)'
;MITTVTLNASIDKAYHMTEKIENGTVMRVAKTDNSAGGKGLNVARVIKLCGVDSKATGLVGGFNGQYLESLLDADGINHEFGHIQGETRSCINILDPGYGSTEYLEGGCNVTKEEEADFLNKFPEIIKDSDVVTISGSAPKGMGKDIYQKLIKVIKDQGKQVILDYKWRIP
;
A
#
# COMPACT_ATOMS: atom_id res chain seq x y z
N MET A 1 -2.18 6.72 -19.01
CA MET A 1 -2.61 6.09 -17.72
C MET A 1 -1.52 6.25 -16.67
N ILE A 2 -1.88 6.35 -15.38
CA ILE A 2 -0.92 6.44 -14.27
C ILE A 2 -0.94 5.12 -13.49
N THR A 3 0.23 4.51 -13.23
CA THR A 3 0.31 3.35 -12.32
C THR A 3 0.93 3.78 -11.00
N THR A 4 0.30 3.39 -9.88
CA THR A 4 0.80 3.65 -8.53
C THR A 4 1.32 2.35 -7.91
N VAL A 5 2.54 2.38 -7.37
CA VAL A 5 3.20 1.21 -6.76
C VAL A 5 3.25 1.37 -5.25
N THR A 6 2.71 0.38 -4.53
CA THR A 6 2.73 0.26 -3.07
C THR A 6 3.31 -1.09 -2.67
N LEU A 7 4.60 -1.15 -2.37
CA LEU A 7 5.26 -2.43 -2.05
C LEU A 7 4.84 -3.01 -0.70
N ASN A 8 4.44 -2.18 0.25
CA ASN A 8 4.07 -2.57 1.63
C ASN A 8 2.67 -2.05 1.97
N ALA A 9 1.68 -2.52 1.21
CA ALA A 9 0.28 -2.18 1.38
C ALA A 9 -0.26 -2.63 2.75
N SER A 10 -1.40 -2.08 3.17
CA SER A 10 -2.04 -2.39 4.44
C SER A 10 -3.57 -2.34 4.35
N ILE A 11 -4.24 -2.98 5.29
CA ILE A 11 -5.61 -2.62 5.62
C ILE A 11 -5.54 -1.51 6.66
N ASP A 12 -5.94 -0.30 6.29
CA ASP A 12 -6.04 0.81 7.24
C ASP A 12 -7.40 0.74 7.95
N LYS A 13 -7.36 0.60 9.28
CA LYS A 13 -8.56 0.46 10.14
C LYS A 13 -8.68 1.69 11.03
N ALA A 14 -9.69 2.52 10.81
CA ALA A 14 -10.00 3.65 11.68
C ALA A 14 -11.03 3.22 12.71
N TYR A 15 -10.66 3.24 14.00
CA TYR A 15 -11.51 2.93 15.13
C TYR A 15 -11.98 4.21 15.78
N HIS A 16 -13.27 4.53 15.65
CA HIS A 16 -13.88 5.71 16.24
C HIS A 16 -14.36 5.39 17.65
N MET A 17 -13.83 6.11 18.62
CA MET A 17 -14.19 6.02 20.04
C MET A 17 -15.11 7.16 20.42
N THR A 18 -16.08 6.91 21.30
CA THR A 18 -16.95 7.96 21.87
C THR A 18 -16.32 8.64 23.07
N GLU A 19 -15.36 7.96 23.71
CA GLU A 19 -14.70 8.41 24.93
C GLU A 19 -13.18 8.38 24.76
N LYS A 20 -12.46 9.13 25.58
CA LYS A 20 -11.01 9.11 25.66
C LYS A 20 -10.53 7.70 26.02
N ILE A 21 -9.47 7.25 25.35
CA ILE A 21 -8.86 5.93 25.63
C ILE A 21 -8.35 5.89 27.07
N GLU A 22 -8.71 4.81 27.77
CA GLU A 22 -8.24 4.49 29.10
C GLU A 22 -7.43 3.19 29.07
N ASN A 23 -6.16 3.29 29.43
CA ASN A 23 -5.25 2.15 29.45
C ASN A 23 -5.63 1.12 30.52
N GLY A 24 -5.49 -0.18 30.18
CA GLY A 24 -5.77 -1.28 31.13
C GLY A 24 -7.25 -1.60 31.32
N THR A 25 -8.12 -1.05 30.48
CA THR A 25 -9.57 -1.31 30.49
C THR A 25 -10.06 -1.95 29.20
N VAL A 26 -11.29 -2.41 29.18
CA VAL A 26 -11.99 -2.88 27.97
C VAL A 26 -12.88 -1.77 27.46
N MET A 27 -12.55 -1.24 26.30
CA MET A 27 -13.34 -0.20 25.63
C MET A 27 -14.00 -0.75 24.36
N ARG A 28 -15.14 -0.21 24.00
CA ARG A 28 -15.87 -0.61 22.78
C ARG A 28 -15.70 0.44 21.71
N VAL A 29 -15.36 -0.03 20.49
CA VAL A 29 -15.29 0.80 19.31
C VAL A 29 -16.71 1.14 18.85
N ALA A 30 -17.03 2.40 18.67
CA ALA A 30 -18.35 2.85 18.23
C ALA A 30 -18.57 2.62 16.73
N LYS A 31 -17.53 2.82 15.93
CA LYS A 31 -17.54 2.63 14.46
C LYS A 31 -16.17 2.22 13.99
N THR A 32 -16.14 1.35 12.99
CA THR A 32 -14.90 0.96 12.30
C THR A 32 -15.02 1.27 10.82
N ASP A 33 -14.07 2.01 10.27
CA ASP A 33 -13.93 2.22 8.84
C ASP A 33 -12.64 1.51 8.37
N ASN A 34 -12.76 0.69 7.32
CA ASN A 34 -11.62 0.00 6.71
C ASN A 34 -11.39 0.53 5.30
N SER A 35 -10.14 0.68 4.92
CA SER A 35 -9.76 1.08 3.57
C SER A 35 -8.48 0.38 3.11
N ALA A 36 -8.32 0.25 1.79
CA ALA A 36 -7.07 -0.17 1.21
C ALA A 36 -6.01 0.90 1.45
N GLY A 37 -5.01 0.60 2.26
CA GLY A 37 -4.03 1.54 2.79
C GLY A 37 -2.64 1.39 2.19
N GLY A 38 -1.83 2.40 2.45
CA GLY A 38 -0.48 2.56 1.92
C GLY A 38 -0.37 3.80 1.03
N LYS A 39 0.80 4.43 1.04
CA LYS A 39 1.00 5.74 0.39
C LYS A 39 0.61 5.74 -1.09
N GLY A 40 1.04 4.74 -1.86
CA GLY A 40 0.69 4.66 -3.28
C GLY A 40 -0.81 4.42 -3.52
N LEU A 41 -1.49 3.67 -2.63
CA LEU A 41 -2.94 3.47 -2.72
C LEU A 41 -3.71 4.75 -2.40
N ASN A 42 -3.20 5.57 -1.47
CA ASN A 42 -3.76 6.90 -1.23
C ASN A 42 -3.59 7.81 -2.47
N VAL A 43 -2.45 7.72 -3.15
CA VAL A 43 -2.23 8.41 -4.44
C VAL A 43 -3.23 7.91 -5.49
N ALA A 44 -3.43 6.59 -5.63
CA ALA A 44 -4.41 6.02 -6.58
C ALA A 44 -5.82 6.56 -6.33
N ARG A 45 -6.23 6.64 -5.06
CA ARG A 45 -7.54 7.19 -4.68
C ARG A 45 -7.69 8.66 -5.07
N VAL A 46 -6.65 9.48 -4.84
CA VAL A 46 -6.67 10.89 -5.25
C VAL A 46 -6.73 11.02 -6.79
N ILE A 47 -5.95 10.23 -7.53
CA ILE A 47 -5.99 10.22 -9.00
C ILE A 47 -7.40 9.88 -9.49
N LYS A 48 -8.05 8.87 -8.89
CA LYS A 48 -9.44 8.48 -9.20
C LYS A 48 -10.41 9.64 -8.94
N LEU A 49 -10.29 10.33 -7.81
CA LEU A 49 -11.11 11.50 -7.50
C LEU A 49 -10.92 12.65 -8.48
N CYS A 50 -9.73 12.77 -9.08
CA CYS A 50 -9.46 13.73 -10.16
C CYS A 50 -10.00 13.29 -11.53
N GLY A 51 -10.67 12.13 -11.63
CA GLY A 51 -11.23 11.62 -12.88
C GLY A 51 -10.19 11.10 -13.87
N VAL A 52 -8.99 10.75 -13.38
CA VAL A 52 -7.89 10.25 -14.22
C VAL A 52 -7.80 8.72 -14.09
N ASP A 53 -7.57 8.04 -15.21
CA ASP A 53 -7.39 6.59 -15.22
C ASP A 53 -6.08 6.20 -14.53
N SER A 54 -6.19 5.28 -13.58
CA SER A 54 -5.05 4.74 -12.85
C SER A 54 -5.16 3.25 -12.62
N LYS A 55 -3.99 2.61 -12.42
CA LYS A 55 -3.85 1.23 -11.97
C LYS A 55 -3.02 1.22 -10.68
N ALA A 56 -3.48 0.52 -9.66
CA ALA A 56 -2.72 0.27 -8.45
C ALA A 56 -1.98 -1.07 -8.56
N THR A 57 -0.74 -1.12 -8.07
CA THR A 57 0.06 -2.36 -8.01
C THR A 57 0.98 -2.36 -6.80
N GLY A 58 1.59 -3.50 -6.55
CA GLY A 58 2.51 -3.73 -5.44
C GLY A 58 2.45 -5.17 -4.99
N LEU A 59 2.58 -5.41 -3.68
CA LEU A 59 2.52 -6.75 -3.10
C LEU A 59 1.38 -6.85 -2.08
N VAL A 60 0.62 -7.94 -2.20
CA VAL A 60 -0.43 -8.31 -1.25
C VAL A 60 -0.38 -9.81 -0.98
N GLY A 61 -0.92 -10.28 0.14
CA GLY A 61 -0.99 -11.69 0.44
C GLY A 61 -1.93 -12.03 1.59
N GLY A 62 -2.30 -13.30 1.68
CA GLY A 62 -3.22 -13.81 2.69
C GLY A 62 -4.66 -13.31 2.54
N PHE A 63 -5.44 -13.45 3.60
CA PHE A 63 -6.83 -12.99 3.62
C PHE A 63 -6.95 -11.46 3.58
N ASN A 64 -6.03 -10.74 4.25
CA ASN A 64 -6.02 -9.28 4.17
C ASN A 64 -5.65 -8.79 2.76
N GLY A 65 -4.83 -9.54 2.00
CA GLY A 65 -4.55 -9.22 0.61
C GLY A 65 -5.80 -9.27 -0.24
N GLN A 66 -6.58 -10.35 -0.16
CA GLN A 66 -7.87 -10.50 -0.85
C GLN A 66 -8.87 -9.42 -0.40
N TYR A 67 -8.90 -9.12 0.88
CA TYR A 67 -9.75 -8.06 1.41
C TYR A 67 -9.35 -6.68 0.89
N LEU A 68 -8.05 -6.39 0.79
CA LEU A 68 -7.54 -5.14 0.21
C LEU A 68 -7.99 -4.98 -1.25
N GLU A 69 -7.86 -6.05 -2.06
CA GLU A 69 -8.29 -6.03 -3.45
C GLU A 69 -9.81 -5.78 -3.54
N SER A 70 -10.62 -6.41 -2.69
CA SER A 70 -12.07 -6.16 -2.64
C SER A 70 -12.44 -4.72 -2.26
N LEU A 71 -11.65 -4.07 -1.41
CA LEU A 71 -11.83 -2.65 -1.07
C LEU A 71 -11.49 -1.75 -2.27
N LEU A 72 -10.46 -2.08 -3.05
CA LEU A 72 -10.13 -1.36 -4.28
C LEU A 72 -11.21 -1.54 -5.36
N ASP A 73 -11.77 -2.75 -5.48
CA ASP A 73 -12.91 -3.01 -6.37
C ASP A 73 -14.12 -2.14 -5.98
N ALA A 74 -14.43 -2.06 -4.68
CA ALA A 74 -15.50 -1.22 -4.17
C ALA A 74 -15.26 0.28 -4.43
N ASP A 75 -13.99 0.73 -4.36
CA ASP A 75 -13.58 2.09 -4.69
C ASP A 75 -13.54 2.33 -6.22
N GLY A 76 -13.71 1.29 -7.06
CA GLY A 76 -13.60 1.34 -8.51
C GLY A 76 -12.18 1.69 -8.99
N ILE A 77 -11.16 1.26 -8.27
CA ILE A 77 -9.74 1.45 -8.61
C ILE A 77 -9.23 0.19 -9.30
N ASN A 78 -8.81 0.30 -10.55
CA ASN A 78 -8.16 -0.80 -11.26
C ASN A 78 -6.87 -1.20 -10.54
N HIS A 79 -6.64 -2.50 -10.39
CA HIS A 79 -5.47 -2.99 -9.70
C HIS A 79 -4.95 -4.30 -10.30
N GLU A 80 -3.65 -4.56 -10.06
CA GLU A 80 -2.99 -5.80 -10.44
C GLU A 80 -1.76 -5.98 -9.53
N PHE A 81 -1.87 -6.86 -8.52
CA PHE A 81 -0.84 -7.07 -7.51
C PHE A 81 -0.01 -8.34 -7.74
N GLY A 82 1.24 -8.31 -7.29
CA GLY A 82 1.99 -9.53 -7.00
C GLY A 82 1.48 -10.15 -5.72
N HIS A 83 1.16 -11.45 -5.75
CA HIS A 83 0.69 -12.18 -4.57
C HIS A 83 1.86 -12.87 -3.87
N ILE A 84 1.92 -12.71 -2.55
CA ILE A 84 2.93 -13.31 -1.68
C ILE A 84 2.25 -14.21 -0.64
N GLN A 85 2.99 -15.14 -0.03
CA GLN A 85 2.45 -16.05 0.97
C GLN A 85 2.17 -15.35 2.31
N GLY A 86 2.96 -14.31 2.62
CA GLY A 86 2.80 -13.56 3.86
C GLY A 86 1.51 -12.74 3.88
N GLU A 87 0.95 -12.56 5.08
CA GLU A 87 -0.27 -11.78 5.28
C GLU A 87 -0.03 -10.28 5.06
N THR A 88 -0.89 -9.62 4.31
CA THR A 88 -0.92 -8.15 4.21
C THR A 88 -1.20 -7.56 5.59
N ARG A 89 -0.38 -6.61 6.00
CA ARG A 89 -0.43 -5.99 7.32
C ARG A 89 -1.70 -5.18 7.55
N SER A 90 -2.04 -4.95 8.84
CA SER A 90 -3.01 -3.97 9.26
C SER A 90 -2.32 -2.74 9.85
N CYS A 91 -2.94 -1.58 9.66
CA CYS A 91 -2.58 -0.34 10.33
C CYS A 91 -3.81 0.18 11.05
N ILE A 92 -3.74 0.30 12.37
CA ILE A 92 -4.88 0.70 13.19
C ILE A 92 -4.69 2.15 13.61
N ASN A 93 -5.68 2.98 13.32
CA ASN A 93 -5.76 4.35 13.80
C ASN A 93 -6.93 4.48 14.77
N ILE A 94 -6.64 4.78 16.02
CA ILE A 94 -7.66 5.01 17.03
C ILE A 94 -7.93 6.51 17.12
N LEU A 95 -9.17 6.88 16.86
CA LEU A 95 -9.67 8.25 16.88
C LEU A 95 -10.50 8.44 18.13
N ASP A 96 -10.00 9.18 19.10
CA ASP A 96 -10.67 9.45 20.37
C ASP A 96 -10.70 10.93 20.73
N PRO A 97 -11.70 11.39 21.53
CA PRO A 97 -11.86 12.81 21.86
C PRO A 97 -10.73 13.39 22.73
N GLY A 98 -9.93 12.52 23.39
CA GLY A 98 -8.90 12.98 24.32
C GLY A 98 -7.55 13.19 23.66
N TYR A 99 -7.08 12.22 22.85
CA TYR A 99 -5.76 12.25 22.20
C TYR A 99 -5.83 12.57 20.72
N GLY A 100 -7.03 12.52 20.11
CA GLY A 100 -7.23 12.72 18.68
C GLY A 100 -6.93 11.45 17.90
N SER A 101 -5.76 11.34 17.29
CA SER A 101 -5.35 10.18 16.46
C SER A 101 -4.15 9.47 17.07
N THR A 102 -4.28 8.16 17.29
CA THR A 102 -3.17 7.31 17.73
C THR A 102 -3.03 6.13 16.78
N GLU A 103 -1.87 5.98 16.14
CA GLU A 103 -1.64 4.98 15.11
C GLU A 103 -0.75 3.84 15.60
N TYR A 104 -1.17 2.60 15.28
CA TYR A 104 -0.42 1.38 15.46
C TYR A 104 -0.17 0.73 14.09
N LEU A 105 1.08 0.77 13.65
CA LEU A 105 1.48 0.35 12.31
C LEU A 105 2.24 -0.99 12.38
N GLU A 106 1.67 -2.04 11.82
CA GLU A 106 2.39 -3.29 11.65
C GLU A 106 3.53 -3.14 10.62
N GLY A 107 4.62 -3.87 10.82
CA GLY A 107 5.81 -3.80 9.96
C GLY A 107 5.65 -4.42 8.58
N GLY A 108 4.62 -5.23 8.38
CA GLY A 108 4.43 -6.06 7.21
C GLY A 108 5.16 -7.41 7.30
N CYS A 109 4.79 -8.34 6.41
CA CYS A 109 5.40 -9.66 6.33
C CYS A 109 6.81 -9.62 5.71
N ASN A 110 7.49 -10.76 5.74
CA ASN A 110 8.77 -10.94 5.06
C ASN A 110 8.51 -11.46 3.65
N VAL A 111 9.05 -10.78 2.65
CA VAL A 111 8.98 -11.17 1.24
C VAL A 111 10.22 -12.00 0.90
N THR A 112 10.05 -13.15 0.28
CA THR A 112 11.16 -14.01 -0.14
C THR A 112 11.83 -13.46 -1.39
N LYS A 113 13.01 -13.99 -1.73
CA LYS A 113 13.72 -13.59 -2.94
C LYS A 113 13.02 -14.07 -4.21
N GLU A 114 12.34 -15.20 -4.13
CA GLU A 114 11.52 -15.76 -5.19
C GLU A 114 10.32 -14.86 -5.47
N GLU A 115 9.60 -14.43 -4.43
CA GLU A 115 8.46 -13.52 -4.56
C GLU A 115 8.88 -12.14 -5.09
N GLU A 116 10.03 -11.61 -4.65
CA GLU A 116 10.61 -10.39 -5.21
C GLU A 116 10.89 -10.54 -6.71
N ALA A 117 11.51 -11.67 -7.10
CA ALA A 117 11.85 -11.96 -8.49
C ALA A 117 10.60 -12.13 -9.36
N ASP A 118 9.58 -12.84 -8.86
CA ASP A 118 8.31 -13.04 -9.55
C ASP A 118 7.59 -11.71 -9.80
N PHE A 119 7.57 -10.83 -8.81
CA PHE A 119 7.01 -9.50 -8.97
C PHE A 119 7.77 -8.68 -10.01
N LEU A 120 9.10 -8.66 -9.94
CA LEU A 120 9.94 -7.94 -10.91
C LEU A 120 9.78 -8.48 -12.34
N ASN A 121 9.59 -9.78 -12.51
CA ASN A 121 9.36 -10.40 -13.81
C ASN A 121 8.02 -10.00 -14.43
N LYS A 122 6.96 -9.82 -13.59
CA LYS A 122 5.63 -9.39 -14.02
C LYS A 122 5.51 -7.88 -14.20
N PHE A 123 6.32 -7.11 -13.49
CA PHE A 123 6.22 -5.66 -13.43
C PHE A 123 6.24 -4.94 -14.79
N PRO A 124 7.08 -5.34 -15.77
CA PRO A 124 7.06 -4.74 -17.12
C PRO A 124 5.69 -4.82 -17.79
N GLU A 125 4.99 -5.95 -17.64
CA GLU A 125 3.66 -6.15 -18.22
C GLU A 125 2.59 -5.32 -17.47
N ILE A 126 2.68 -5.28 -16.15
CA ILE A 126 1.75 -4.49 -15.31
C ILE A 126 1.75 -3.01 -15.71
N ILE A 127 2.92 -2.46 -16.02
CA ILE A 127 3.07 -1.02 -16.34
C ILE A 127 3.01 -0.71 -17.83
N LYS A 128 2.82 -1.69 -18.71
CA LYS A 128 2.97 -1.50 -20.18
C LYS A 128 2.16 -0.33 -20.75
N ASP A 129 0.93 -0.13 -20.26
CA ASP A 129 0.03 0.92 -20.71
C ASP A 129 0.16 2.24 -19.94
N SER A 130 1.17 2.35 -19.07
CA SER A 130 1.38 3.54 -18.25
C SER A 130 2.23 4.59 -18.98
N ASP A 131 1.90 5.85 -18.78
CA ASP A 131 2.76 7.00 -19.17
C ASP A 131 3.65 7.40 -18.00
N VAL A 132 3.07 7.34 -16.80
CA VAL A 132 3.72 7.71 -15.53
C VAL A 132 3.55 6.57 -14.52
N VAL A 133 4.63 6.24 -13.82
CA VAL A 133 4.60 5.30 -12.69
C VAL A 133 5.05 6.02 -11.42
N THR A 134 4.22 6.00 -10.39
CA THR A 134 4.57 6.55 -9.08
C THR A 134 4.92 5.40 -8.12
N ILE A 135 6.00 5.54 -7.36
CA ILE A 135 6.39 4.58 -6.33
C ILE A 135 6.39 5.33 -5.00
N SER A 136 5.54 4.90 -4.06
CA SER A 136 5.37 5.63 -2.80
C SER A 136 5.34 4.67 -1.60
N GLY A 137 6.03 5.08 -0.52
CA GLY A 137 6.06 4.34 0.75
C GLY A 137 7.30 3.45 0.90
N SER A 138 7.26 2.58 1.91
CA SER A 138 8.36 1.68 2.26
C SER A 138 8.26 0.34 1.52
N ALA A 139 9.40 -0.35 1.40
CA ALA A 139 9.42 -1.77 1.03
C ALA A 139 9.22 -2.65 2.28
N PRO A 140 8.58 -3.83 2.16
CA PRO A 140 8.49 -4.81 3.23
C PRO A 140 9.86 -5.43 3.53
N LYS A 141 9.96 -6.14 4.66
CA LYS A 141 11.16 -6.89 5.02
C LYS A 141 11.45 -7.98 3.96
N GLY A 142 12.72 -8.37 3.84
CA GLY A 142 13.17 -9.42 2.92
C GLY A 142 13.48 -8.95 1.50
N MET A 143 12.86 -7.89 1.02
CA MET A 143 13.20 -7.31 -0.28
C MET A 143 14.63 -6.75 -0.32
N GLY A 144 15.22 -6.76 -1.50
CA GLY A 144 16.55 -6.19 -1.73
C GLY A 144 16.56 -4.68 -1.44
N LYS A 145 17.69 -4.19 -0.88
CA LYS A 145 17.88 -2.75 -0.65
C LYS A 145 17.86 -1.94 -1.96
N ASP A 146 18.06 -2.62 -3.08
CA ASP A 146 18.08 -2.08 -4.43
C ASP A 146 16.74 -2.19 -5.18
N ILE A 147 15.66 -2.61 -4.49
CA ILE A 147 14.36 -2.84 -5.14
C ILE A 147 13.84 -1.60 -5.88
N TYR A 148 13.95 -0.42 -5.29
CA TYR A 148 13.52 0.83 -5.95
C TYR A 148 14.35 1.12 -7.22
N GLN A 149 15.65 0.87 -7.17
CA GLN A 149 16.55 1.03 -8.32
C GLN A 149 16.17 0.07 -9.46
N LYS A 150 15.85 -1.19 -9.13
CA LYS A 150 15.38 -2.18 -10.09
C LYS A 150 14.07 -1.77 -10.76
N LEU A 151 13.08 -1.32 -9.96
CA LEU A 151 11.80 -0.84 -10.48
C LEU A 151 11.99 0.39 -11.37
N ILE A 152 12.77 1.38 -10.93
CA ILE A 152 13.07 2.58 -11.70
C ILE A 152 13.74 2.22 -13.04
N LYS A 153 14.68 1.26 -13.01
CA LYS A 153 15.34 0.79 -14.24
C LYS A 153 14.31 0.23 -15.22
N VAL A 154 13.41 -0.66 -14.79
CA VAL A 154 12.36 -1.23 -15.64
C VAL A 154 11.46 -0.14 -16.22
N ILE A 155 11.05 0.84 -15.41
CA ILE A 155 10.22 1.96 -15.86
C ILE A 155 10.93 2.79 -16.94
N LYS A 156 12.21 3.10 -16.72
CA LYS A 156 13.02 3.89 -17.65
C LYS A 156 13.35 3.13 -18.93
N ASP A 157 13.62 1.83 -18.85
CA ASP A 157 13.87 0.97 -20.03
C ASP A 157 12.63 0.92 -20.95
N GLN A 158 11.42 1.12 -20.43
CA GLN A 158 10.18 1.27 -21.21
C GLN A 158 9.86 2.73 -21.63
N GLY A 159 10.79 3.68 -21.41
CA GLY A 159 10.61 5.09 -21.79
C GLY A 159 9.56 5.85 -20.97
N LYS A 160 9.15 5.33 -19.82
CA LYS A 160 8.10 5.93 -18.99
C LYS A 160 8.65 6.94 -17.98
N GLN A 161 7.78 7.85 -17.52
CA GLN A 161 8.11 8.75 -16.44
C GLN A 161 7.98 8.05 -15.10
N VAL A 162 8.85 8.38 -14.13
CA VAL A 162 8.82 7.84 -12.77
C VAL A 162 8.82 8.98 -11.75
N ILE A 163 7.96 8.83 -10.73
CA ILE A 163 7.92 9.69 -9.55
C ILE A 163 8.16 8.80 -8.34
N LEU A 164 9.18 9.11 -7.54
CA LEU A 164 9.53 8.36 -6.33
C LEU A 164 9.32 9.24 -5.09
N ASP A 165 8.37 8.83 -4.23
CA ASP A 165 8.20 9.36 -2.88
C ASP A 165 8.73 8.36 -1.85
N TYR A 166 10.01 8.54 -1.49
CA TYR A 166 10.70 7.66 -0.57
C TYR A 166 11.38 8.47 0.55
N LYS A 167 11.11 8.06 1.79
CA LYS A 167 11.77 8.69 2.94
C LYS A 167 13.19 8.11 3.09
N TRP A 168 14.18 8.80 2.53
CA TRP A 168 15.58 8.49 2.78
C TRP A 168 15.90 8.83 4.23
N ARG A 169 16.31 7.84 5.04
CA ARG A 169 17.02 8.12 6.28
C ARG A 169 18.51 8.28 5.90
N ILE A 170 18.99 9.49 5.93
CA ILE A 170 20.44 9.76 5.93
C ILE A 170 20.96 9.12 7.22
N PRO A 171 21.97 8.23 7.14
CA PRO A 171 22.55 7.60 8.33
C PRO A 171 23.17 8.62 9.27
#